data_cce7bf7db3e9ddb41ec1d799d046f2df
#
_entry.id   cce7bf7db3e9ddb41ec1d799d046f2df
#
_cell.length_a   1.000
_cell.length_b   1.000
_cell.length_c   1.000
_cell.angle_alpha   90.00
_cell.angle_beta   90.00
_cell.angle_gamma   90.00
#
_symmetry.space_group_name_H-M   'P 1'
#
loop_
_entity.id
_entity.type
_entity.pdbx_description
1 polymer ?
#
loop_
_entity_poly.entity_id
_entity_poly.type
_entity_poly.pdbx_seq_one_letter_code
_entity_poly.pdbx_strand_id
1 'polypeptide(L)'
;MRRRPQVESLKGFFLALLFPWLILIPARVAAQAPPEMGWLGISISDVGEDLADRLGATFGPEVGTGALVVDVLKGGPAERAPLKRGDVIIRVDTQPIWDVRQLQRTIRSRPVNQRVMLMVLRESSRVTLPVIIGPMPVEARAQLAGERFGFLVREEEEERDQRRGQAITSGRIFVAFVDPGSPAARAGLRSRDVILRANDQPIQSLEDFERALRPGGGAMTLLVERGGAPAPIGLTLEFPQR
;
A
#
# COMPACT_ATOMS: atom_id res chain seq x y z
N MET A 1 -10.17 -102.24 -22.37
CA MET A 1 -11.40 -101.49 -22.00
C MET A 1 -11.21 -100.86 -20.63
N ARG A 2 -11.02 -99.47 -20.65
CA ARG A 2 -11.42 -98.52 -19.58
C ARG A 2 -10.80 -97.20 -19.88
N ARG A 3 -11.62 -96.26 -20.25
CA ARG A 3 -11.28 -94.83 -20.58
C ARG A 3 -10.94 -94.11 -19.31
N ARG A 4 -9.88 -93.35 -19.31
CA ARG A 4 -9.55 -92.34 -18.28
C ARG A 4 -10.17 -91.01 -18.71
N PRO A 5 -10.77 -90.22 -17.79
CA PRO A 5 -11.18 -88.84 -18.08
C PRO A 5 -9.99 -87.88 -17.91
N GLN A 6 -9.90 -87.01 -18.83
CA GLN A 6 -9.00 -85.84 -18.83
C GLN A 6 -9.45 -84.86 -17.75
N VAL A 7 -8.50 -84.46 -16.93
CA VAL A 7 -8.69 -83.31 -15.99
C VAL A 7 -8.14 -82.10 -16.63
N GLU A 8 -9.01 -81.16 -17.08
CA GLU A 8 -8.64 -79.83 -17.57
C GLU A 8 -8.23 -78.95 -16.41
N SER A 9 -7.01 -78.42 -16.47
CA SER A 9 -6.43 -77.49 -15.56
C SER A 9 -6.96 -76.09 -15.88
N LEU A 10 -7.83 -75.58 -15.01
CA LEU A 10 -8.33 -74.20 -15.07
C LEU A 10 -7.27 -73.29 -14.50
N LYS A 11 -6.49 -72.61 -15.39
CA LYS A 11 -5.56 -71.58 -15.02
C LYS A 11 -6.35 -70.28 -14.75
N GLY A 12 -6.56 -70.02 -13.45
CA GLY A 12 -7.13 -68.74 -13.00
C GLY A 12 -6.23 -67.56 -13.35
N PHE A 13 -6.75 -66.69 -14.20
CA PHE A 13 -6.14 -65.41 -14.55
C PHE A 13 -6.47 -64.39 -13.44
N PHE A 14 -5.51 -64.17 -12.52
CA PHE A 14 -5.61 -63.07 -11.57
C PHE A 14 -5.27 -61.77 -12.29
N LEU A 15 -6.31 -61.06 -12.73
CA LEU A 15 -6.17 -59.68 -13.24
C LEU A 15 -6.04 -58.74 -12.03
N ALA A 16 -4.82 -58.40 -11.64
CA ALA A 16 -4.53 -57.39 -10.65
C ALA A 16 -4.89 -56.02 -11.20
N LEU A 17 -6.03 -55.48 -10.80
CA LEU A 17 -6.42 -54.09 -11.04
C LEU A 17 -5.51 -53.16 -10.22
N LEU A 18 -4.43 -52.67 -10.83
CA LEU A 18 -3.67 -51.54 -10.31
C LEU A 18 -4.53 -50.26 -10.41
N PHE A 19 -5.21 -49.89 -9.35
CA PHE A 19 -5.77 -48.56 -9.20
C PHE A 19 -4.61 -47.60 -9.00
N PRO A 20 -4.35 -46.63 -9.91
CA PRO A 20 -3.43 -45.54 -9.62
C PRO A 20 -4.09 -44.66 -8.59
N TRP A 21 -3.55 -44.66 -7.38
CA TRP A 21 -3.87 -43.67 -6.37
C TRP A 21 -3.38 -42.31 -6.90
N LEU A 22 -4.30 -41.58 -7.54
CA LEU A 22 -4.10 -40.16 -7.90
C LEU A 22 -4.01 -39.36 -6.60
N ILE A 23 -2.79 -39.16 -6.12
CA ILE A 23 -2.50 -38.26 -4.99
C ILE A 23 -2.89 -36.88 -5.48
N LEU A 24 -4.10 -36.45 -5.11
CA LEU A 24 -4.56 -35.07 -5.29
C LEU A 24 -3.73 -34.21 -4.32
N ILE A 25 -2.57 -33.75 -4.77
CA ILE A 25 -1.78 -32.76 -4.06
C ILE A 25 -2.64 -31.48 -4.07
N PRO A 26 -3.14 -31.00 -2.91
CA PRO A 26 -3.85 -29.73 -2.90
C PRO A 26 -2.85 -28.68 -3.40
N ALA A 27 -3.14 -28.11 -4.56
CA ALA A 27 -2.42 -26.93 -5.02
C ALA A 27 -2.56 -25.88 -3.90
N ARG A 28 -1.47 -25.66 -3.16
CA ARG A 28 -1.39 -24.50 -2.29
C ARG A 28 -1.57 -23.29 -3.21
N VAL A 29 -2.75 -22.72 -3.18
CA VAL A 29 -2.97 -21.38 -3.70
C VAL A 29 -2.03 -20.50 -2.88
N ALA A 30 -0.87 -20.22 -3.42
CA ALA A 30 0.02 -19.22 -2.86
C ALA A 30 -0.81 -17.96 -2.77
N ALA A 31 -1.11 -17.52 -1.55
CA ALA A 31 -1.75 -16.22 -1.33
C ALA A 31 -0.86 -15.20 -2.04
N GLN A 32 -1.33 -14.69 -3.17
CA GLN A 32 -0.60 -13.68 -3.91
C GLN A 32 -0.44 -12.50 -2.97
N ALA A 33 0.82 -12.12 -2.71
CA ALA A 33 1.10 -10.89 -2.00
C ALA A 33 0.31 -9.76 -2.71
N PRO A 34 -0.32 -8.86 -1.96
CA PRO A 34 -1.08 -7.77 -2.55
C PRO A 34 -0.18 -7.00 -3.52
N PRO A 35 -0.74 -6.51 -4.64
CA PRO A 35 0.03 -5.74 -5.60
C PRO A 35 0.69 -4.56 -4.88
N GLU A 36 2.01 -4.50 -4.95
CA GLU A 36 2.77 -3.39 -4.40
C GLU A 36 2.40 -2.11 -5.16
N MET A 37 2.03 -1.05 -4.43
CA MET A 37 1.72 0.24 -5.03
C MET A 37 3.02 0.92 -5.48
N GLY A 38 3.02 1.43 -6.71
CA GLY A 38 4.14 2.19 -7.25
C GLY A 38 4.35 3.51 -6.50
N TRP A 39 5.62 3.89 -6.34
CA TRP A 39 6.03 5.07 -5.60
C TRP A 39 7.27 5.72 -6.21
N LEU A 40 7.35 7.07 -6.11
CA LEU A 40 8.49 7.84 -6.59
C LEU A 40 9.38 8.37 -5.46
N GLY A 41 8.85 8.57 -4.27
CA GLY A 41 9.59 9.20 -3.17
C GLY A 41 9.74 10.70 -3.35
N ILE A 42 8.65 11.37 -3.64
CA ILE A 42 8.59 12.83 -3.78
C ILE A 42 7.43 13.41 -2.96
N SER A 43 7.65 14.63 -2.44
CA SER A 43 6.58 15.48 -1.95
C SER A 43 6.15 16.40 -3.09
N ILE A 44 4.85 16.51 -3.32
CA ILE A 44 4.28 17.25 -4.46
C ILE A 44 3.15 18.18 -4.01
N SER A 45 2.96 19.25 -4.74
CA SER A 45 1.82 20.16 -4.61
C SER A 45 1.26 20.53 -5.98
N ASP A 46 0.03 21.04 -6.00
CA ASP A 46 -0.51 21.65 -7.21
C ASP A 46 0.31 22.90 -7.58
N VAL A 47 0.31 23.25 -8.87
CA VAL A 47 0.97 24.45 -9.38
C VAL A 47 0.12 25.65 -9.01
N GLY A 48 0.66 26.57 -8.21
CA GLY A 48 -0.03 27.81 -7.84
C GLY A 48 -0.12 28.78 -9.03
N GLU A 49 -1.08 29.72 -8.98
CA GLU A 49 -1.40 30.67 -10.07
C GLU A 49 -0.17 31.41 -10.57
N ASP A 50 0.64 32.01 -9.67
CA ASP A 50 1.85 32.74 -10.05
C ASP A 50 2.87 31.90 -10.83
N LEU A 51 2.99 30.61 -10.48
CA LEU A 51 3.87 29.68 -11.19
C LEU A 51 3.25 29.26 -12.51
N ALA A 52 1.94 29.00 -12.54
CA ALA A 52 1.21 28.67 -13.75
C ALA A 52 1.33 29.78 -14.82
N ASP A 53 1.20 31.03 -14.42
CA ASP A 53 1.34 32.18 -15.31
C ASP A 53 2.76 32.29 -15.90
N ARG A 54 3.79 32.13 -15.07
CA ARG A 54 5.18 32.11 -15.53
C ARG A 54 5.46 30.96 -16.48
N LEU A 55 4.94 29.76 -16.19
CA LEU A 55 5.09 28.61 -17.07
C LEU A 55 4.34 28.81 -18.38
N GLY A 56 3.12 29.34 -18.32
CA GLY A 56 2.32 29.70 -19.49
C GLY A 56 3.02 30.71 -20.39
N ALA A 57 3.63 31.74 -19.82
CA ALA A 57 4.41 32.73 -20.57
C ALA A 57 5.65 32.12 -21.24
N THR A 58 6.29 31.13 -20.61
CA THR A 58 7.53 30.51 -21.11
C THR A 58 7.26 29.37 -22.11
N PHE A 59 6.26 28.54 -21.86
CA PHE A 59 6.02 27.28 -22.57
C PHE A 59 4.70 27.21 -23.36
N GLY A 60 3.89 28.27 -23.24
CA GLY A 60 2.55 28.37 -23.86
C GLY A 60 1.41 28.07 -22.86
N PRO A 61 0.19 28.55 -23.15
CA PRO A 61 -0.96 28.50 -22.23
C PRO A 61 -1.44 27.11 -21.85
N GLU A 62 -1.01 26.08 -22.56
CA GLU A 62 -1.35 24.67 -22.27
C GLU A 62 -0.53 24.07 -21.12
N VAL A 63 0.42 24.80 -20.54
CA VAL A 63 1.45 24.26 -19.64
C VAL A 63 1.33 24.77 -18.20
N GLY A 64 0.30 25.55 -17.88
CA GLY A 64 0.03 26.04 -16.51
C GLY A 64 -0.43 24.96 -15.52
N THR A 65 -0.34 23.68 -15.89
CA THR A 65 -0.84 22.55 -15.10
C THR A 65 0.27 21.54 -14.87
N GLY A 66 0.08 20.65 -13.90
CA GLY A 66 1.03 19.60 -13.56
C GLY A 66 1.16 19.41 -12.06
N ALA A 67 2.22 18.71 -11.63
CA ALA A 67 2.55 18.52 -10.23
C ALA A 67 3.93 19.09 -9.92
N LEU A 68 3.98 20.08 -9.04
CA LEU A 68 5.22 20.68 -8.56
C LEU A 68 5.92 19.76 -7.56
N VAL A 69 7.18 19.44 -7.80
CA VAL A 69 8.04 18.72 -6.86
C VAL A 69 8.50 19.68 -5.76
N VAL A 70 7.95 19.51 -4.57
CA VAL A 70 8.29 20.30 -3.37
C VAL A 70 9.55 19.79 -2.72
N ASP A 71 9.71 18.44 -2.71
CA ASP A 71 10.89 17.80 -2.14
C ASP A 71 11.11 16.40 -2.75
N VAL A 72 12.37 15.94 -2.69
CA VAL A 72 12.76 14.57 -3.09
C VAL A 72 13.25 13.84 -1.85
N LEU A 73 12.57 12.76 -1.50
CA LEU A 73 12.83 12.00 -0.29
C LEU A 73 14.09 11.15 -0.44
N LYS A 74 14.95 11.19 0.58
CA LYS A 74 16.18 10.39 0.64
C LYS A 74 15.87 8.88 0.58
N GLY A 75 16.70 8.13 -0.13
CA GLY A 75 16.50 6.69 -0.35
C GLY A 75 15.40 6.36 -1.36
N GLY A 76 14.62 7.33 -1.82
CA GLY A 76 13.53 7.13 -2.76
C GLY A 76 13.98 6.90 -4.21
N PRO A 77 13.10 6.37 -5.05
CA PRO A 77 13.36 6.19 -6.48
C PRO A 77 13.74 7.47 -7.21
N ALA A 78 13.09 8.58 -6.87
CA ALA A 78 13.33 9.89 -7.50
C ALA A 78 14.71 10.48 -7.15
N GLU A 79 15.28 10.16 -5.98
CA GLU A 79 16.65 10.58 -5.62
C GLU A 79 17.70 9.94 -6.54
N ARG A 80 17.47 8.69 -6.96
CA ARG A 80 18.34 7.98 -7.91
C ARG A 80 18.18 8.46 -9.35
N ALA A 81 17.08 9.13 -9.63
CA ALA A 81 16.85 9.84 -10.88
C ALA A 81 17.28 11.30 -10.70
N PRO A 82 17.64 12.03 -11.77
CA PRO A 82 18.05 13.42 -11.65
C PRO A 82 16.85 14.39 -11.47
N LEU A 83 15.81 13.97 -10.74
CA LEU A 83 14.65 14.80 -10.39
C LEU A 83 15.03 15.75 -9.26
N LYS A 84 14.55 17.00 -9.32
CA LYS A 84 14.91 18.06 -8.39
C LYS A 84 13.68 18.75 -7.82
N ARG A 85 13.85 19.33 -6.65
CA ARG A 85 12.90 20.31 -6.12
C ARG A 85 12.71 21.43 -7.11
N GLY A 86 11.47 21.87 -7.31
CA GLY A 86 11.11 22.92 -8.27
C GLY A 86 10.77 22.40 -9.68
N ASP A 87 11.01 21.12 -9.98
CA ASP A 87 10.53 20.53 -11.22
C ASP A 87 9.01 20.50 -11.24
N VAL A 88 8.38 20.75 -12.38
CA VAL A 88 6.94 20.55 -12.57
C VAL A 88 6.74 19.36 -13.50
N ILE A 89 6.19 18.28 -12.98
CA ILE A 89 5.91 17.06 -13.75
C ILE A 89 4.66 17.29 -14.59
N ILE A 90 4.80 17.27 -15.91
CA ILE A 90 3.71 17.50 -16.86
C ILE A 90 3.32 16.27 -17.67
N ARG A 91 4.14 15.20 -17.63
CA ARG A 91 3.84 13.94 -18.35
C ARG A 91 4.55 12.77 -17.71
N VAL A 92 3.87 11.63 -17.73
CA VAL A 92 4.44 10.31 -17.40
C VAL A 92 4.28 9.42 -18.64
N ASP A 93 5.37 8.99 -19.25
CA ASP A 93 5.38 8.32 -20.54
C ASP A 93 4.62 9.15 -21.61
N THR A 94 3.50 8.63 -22.11
CA THR A 94 2.62 9.32 -23.07
C THR A 94 1.46 10.05 -22.40
N GLN A 95 1.25 9.84 -21.10
CA GLN A 95 0.09 10.37 -20.37
C GLN A 95 0.37 11.77 -19.83
N PRO A 96 -0.39 12.81 -20.23
CA PRO A 96 -0.28 14.14 -19.65
C PRO A 96 -0.73 14.14 -18.19
N ILE A 97 -0.13 14.99 -17.38
CA ILE A 97 -0.43 15.20 -15.96
C ILE A 97 -0.90 16.63 -15.78
N TRP A 98 -2.11 16.78 -15.26
CA TRP A 98 -2.77 18.07 -15.05
C TRP A 98 -2.79 18.50 -13.59
N ASP A 99 -2.76 17.56 -12.65
CA ASP A 99 -2.82 17.80 -11.21
C ASP A 99 -2.09 16.71 -10.41
N VAL A 100 -1.93 16.97 -9.11
CA VAL A 100 -1.30 16.05 -8.15
C VAL A 100 -2.05 14.73 -8.06
N ARG A 101 -3.39 14.75 -8.05
CA ARG A 101 -4.20 13.53 -7.89
C ARG A 101 -4.03 12.59 -9.08
N GLN A 102 -3.93 13.16 -10.28
CA GLN A 102 -3.70 12.36 -11.48
C GLN A 102 -2.29 11.74 -11.46
N LEU A 103 -1.25 12.51 -11.11
CA LEU A 103 0.10 11.97 -10.95
C LEU A 103 0.13 10.83 -9.95
N GLN A 104 -0.47 11.01 -8.77
CA GLN A 104 -0.53 9.98 -7.75
C GLN A 104 -1.22 8.71 -8.24
N ARG A 105 -2.39 8.82 -8.91
CA ARG A 105 -3.09 7.65 -9.48
C ARG A 105 -2.24 6.95 -10.54
N THR A 106 -1.62 7.73 -11.44
CA THR A 106 -0.78 7.20 -12.52
C THR A 106 0.40 6.43 -11.97
N ILE A 107 1.13 6.98 -10.98
CA ILE A 107 2.30 6.31 -10.39
C ILE A 107 1.89 5.08 -9.57
N ARG A 108 0.84 5.17 -8.73
CA ARG A 108 0.37 4.04 -7.91
C ARG A 108 -0.09 2.83 -8.72
N SER A 109 -0.58 3.06 -9.95
CA SER A 109 -1.02 1.99 -10.86
C SER A 109 0.12 1.32 -11.62
N ARG A 110 1.35 1.87 -11.58
CA ARG A 110 2.50 1.31 -12.28
C ARG A 110 3.12 0.16 -11.48
N PRO A 111 3.50 -0.93 -12.13
CA PRO A 111 4.26 -2.00 -11.50
C PRO A 111 5.57 -1.48 -10.87
N VAL A 112 5.91 -2.03 -9.70
CA VAL A 112 7.22 -1.81 -9.08
C VAL A 112 8.32 -2.32 -10.01
N ASN A 113 9.47 -1.65 -10.03
CA ASN A 113 10.60 -1.87 -10.94
C ASN A 113 10.35 -1.49 -12.42
N GLN A 114 9.16 -0.99 -12.76
CA GLN A 114 8.94 -0.45 -14.10
C GLN A 114 9.72 0.87 -14.27
N ARG A 115 10.39 1.02 -15.42
CA ARG A 115 10.94 2.30 -15.84
C ARG A 115 9.84 3.14 -16.49
N VAL A 116 9.71 4.38 -16.09
CA VAL A 116 8.83 5.40 -16.69
C VAL A 116 9.65 6.61 -17.10
N MET A 117 9.18 7.34 -18.11
CA MET A 117 9.79 8.59 -18.54
C MET A 117 8.96 9.75 -18.00
N LEU A 118 9.55 10.56 -17.11
CA LEU A 118 8.93 11.79 -16.62
C LEU A 118 9.37 12.96 -17.51
N MET A 119 8.42 13.69 -18.06
CA MET A 119 8.70 15.00 -18.66
C MET A 119 8.42 16.07 -17.63
N VAL A 120 9.43 16.85 -17.33
CA VAL A 120 9.36 17.92 -16.35
C VAL A 120 9.71 19.26 -16.98
N LEU A 121 9.14 20.32 -16.41
CA LEU A 121 9.58 21.69 -16.66
C LEU A 121 10.56 22.05 -15.55
N ARG A 122 11.75 22.45 -15.94
CA ARG A 122 12.81 22.90 -15.07
C ARG A 122 13.32 24.26 -15.56
N GLU A 123 13.13 25.31 -14.76
CA GLU A 123 13.46 26.67 -15.18
C GLU A 123 12.78 27.01 -16.51
N SER A 124 13.54 27.17 -17.58
CA SER A 124 13.03 27.50 -18.93
C SER A 124 13.17 26.31 -19.92
N SER A 125 13.31 25.07 -19.43
CA SER A 125 13.58 23.91 -20.26
C SER A 125 12.61 22.75 -20.00
N ARG A 126 12.30 21.99 -21.05
CA ARG A 126 11.62 20.68 -20.92
C ARG A 126 12.70 19.60 -20.82
N VAL A 127 12.66 18.83 -19.75
CA VAL A 127 13.63 17.77 -19.49
C VAL A 127 12.88 16.45 -19.36
N THR A 128 13.39 15.41 -20.02
CA THR A 128 12.84 14.05 -19.90
C THR A 128 13.78 13.19 -19.08
N LEU A 129 13.25 12.59 -18.00
CA LEU A 129 14.03 11.88 -16.99
C LEU A 129 13.52 10.45 -16.87
N PRO A 130 14.41 9.43 -17.00
CA PRO A 130 14.03 8.05 -16.67
C PRO A 130 13.99 7.87 -15.16
N VAL A 131 12.89 7.29 -14.66
CA VAL A 131 12.74 6.95 -13.24
C VAL A 131 12.27 5.49 -13.14
N ILE A 132 12.80 4.74 -12.18
CA ILE A 132 12.34 3.39 -11.87
C ILE A 132 11.36 3.50 -10.71
N ILE A 133 10.15 3.00 -10.90
CA ILE A 133 9.12 2.97 -9.86
C ILE A 133 9.57 2.06 -8.71
N GLY A 134 9.56 2.55 -7.50
CA GLY A 134 9.83 1.74 -6.30
C GLY A 134 8.56 1.27 -5.61
N PRO A 135 8.67 0.34 -4.65
CA PRO A 135 7.57 0.00 -3.77
C PRO A 135 7.25 1.16 -2.82
N MET A 136 5.97 1.39 -2.58
CA MET A 136 5.55 2.39 -1.58
C MET A 136 5.91 1.87 -0.17
N PRO A 137 6.66 2.63 0.64
CA PRO A 137 6.97 2.27 2.01
C PRO A 137 5.71 2.04 2.84
N VAL A 138 5.79 1.18 3.87
CA VAL A 138 4.66 0.86 4.74
C VAL A 138 4.11 2.10 5.45
N GLU A 139 4.99 3.01 5.86
CA GLU A 139 4.62 4.28 6.48
C GLU A 139 3.72 5.11 5.57
N ALA A 140 4.10 5.23 4.29
CA ALA A 140 3.32 5.97 3.29
C ALA A 140 1.97 5.28 3.00
N ARG A 141 1.93 3.93 2.99
CA ARG A 141 0.69 3.17 2.83
C ARG A 141 -0.24 3.32 4.03
N ALA A 142 0.31 3.25 5.24
CA ALA A 142 -0.44 3.44 6.47
C ALA A 142 -1.02 4.87 6.59
N GLN A 143 -0.25 5.89 6.21
CA GLN A 143 -0.72 7.27 6.11
C GLN A 143 -1.90 7.37 5.14
N LEU A 144 -1.74 6.83 3.93
CA LEU A 144 -2.78 6.85 2.90
C LEU A 144 -4.07 6.17 3.37
N ALA A 145 -3.95 5.09 4.15
CA ALA A 145 -5.08 4.39 4.72
C ALA A 145 -5.82 5.25 5.75
N GLY A 146 -5.09 5.95 6.61
CA GLY A 146 -5.65 6.85 7.63
C GLY A 146 -6.26 8.14 7.06
N GLU A 147 -5.64 8.71 6.01
CA GLU A 147 -6.13 9.94 5.35
C GLU A 147 -7.59 9.84 4.91
N ARG A 148 -8.05 8.66 4.51
CA ARG A 148 -9.45 8.43 4.09
C ARG A 148 -10.45 8.71 5.19
N PHE A 149 -10.05 8.59 6.44
CA PHE A 149 -10.84 8.86 7.64
C PHE A 149 -10.46 10.16 8.33
N GLY A 150 -9.39 10.83 7.86
CA GLY A 150 -8.85 12.08 8.38
C GLY A 150 -8.05 11.88 9.66
N PHE A 151 -7.17 10.89 9.71
CA PHE A 151 -6.17 10.77 10.78
C PHE A 151 -4.88 10.16 10.26
N LEU A 152 -3.79 10.42 11.00
CA LEU A 152 -2.46 9.88 10.74
C LEU A 152 -2.02 9.01 11.89
N VAL A 153 -1.31 7.92 11.57
CA VAL A 153 -0.70 7.02 12.56
C VAL A 153 0.81 7.06 12.48
N ARG A 154 1.44 6.73 13.58
CA ARG A 154 2.88 6.46 13.68
C ARG A 154 3.12 5.23 14.52
N GLU A 155 4.22 4.57 14.25
CA GLU A 155 4.76 3.50 15.07
C GLU A 155 5.78 4.09 16.03
N GLU A 156 5.65 3.78 17.30
CA GLU A 156 6.62 4.07 18.34
C GLU A 156 7.32 2.77 18.69
N GLU A 157 8.61 2.71 18.42
CA GLU A 157 9.44 1.61 18.86
C GLU A 157 9.58 1.73 20.38
N GLU A 158 9.05 0.79 21.16
CA GLU A 158 9.36 0.73 22.59
C GLU A 158 10.88 0.55 22.73
N GLU A 159 11.55 1.57 23.28
CA GLU A 159 12.96 1.45 23.68
C GLU A 159 13.10 0.23 24.60
N ARG A 160 13.90 -0.72 24.13
CA ARG A 160 14.17 -1.97 24.86
C ARG A 160 14.61 -1.64 26.28
N ASP A 161 13.89 -2.09 27.27
CA ASP A 161 14.47 -2.28 28.57
C ASP A 161 15.57 -3.36 28.47
N GLN A 162 16.79 -2.88 28.29
CA GLN A 162 18.01 -3.70 28.14
C GLN A 162 18.27 -4.66 29.32
N ARG A 163 17.44 -4.61 30.37
CA ARG A 163 17.58 -5.43 31.56
C ARG A 163 16.92 -6.81 31.50
N ARG A 164 16.08 -7.09 30.49
CA ARG A 164 15.33 -8.36 30.40
C ARG A 164 15.63 -9.27 29.21
N GLY A 165 16.53 -8.90 28.31
CA GLY A 165 17.06 -9.83 27.30
C GLY A 165 16.07 -10.49 26.33
N GLN A 166 14.79 -10.12 26.35
CA GLN A 166 13.77 -10.63 25.42
C GLN A 166 13.42 -9.55 24.40
N ALA A 167 13.75 -9.83 23.14
CA ALA A 167 13.35 -9.02 22.01
C ALA A 167 11.85 -9.23 21.74
N ILE A 168 10.98 -8.45 22.34
CA ILE A 168 9.60 -8.29 21.89
C ILE A 168 9.59 -7.02 21.07
N THR A 169 9.72 -7.18 19.75
CA THR A 169 9.53 -6.09 18.79
C THR A 169 8.04 -5.94 18.54
N SER A 170 7.31 -5.39 19.49
CA SER A 170 5.95 -4.92 19.24
C SER A 170 5.98 -3.41 19.22
N GLY A 171 5.90 -2.83 18.03
CA GLY A 171 5.67 -1.41 17.86
C GLY A 171 4.28 -1.05 18.38
N ARG A 172 4.15 0.08 19.08
CA ARG A 172 2.83 0.62 19.44
C ARG A 172 2.40 1.58 18.35
N ILE A 173 1.25 1.32 17.75
CA ILE A 173 0.68 2.19 16.73
C ILE A 173 -0.20 3.22 17.43
N PHE A 174 0.18 4.47 17.35
CA PHE A 174 -0.57 5.57 17.94
C PHE A 174 -1.06 6.57 16.89
N VAL A 175 -2.15 7.24 17.23
CA VAL A 175 -2.71 8.32 16.42
C VAL A 175 -1.86 9.58 16.61
N ALA A 176 -1.16 9.97 15.56
CA ALA A 176 -0.31 11.16 15.59
C ALA A 176 -1.12 12.46 15.41
N PHE A 177 -2.14 12.42 14.56
CA PHE A 177 -2.96 13.57 14.24
C PHE A 177 -4.37 13.15 13.82
N VAL A 178 -5.37 14.00 14.11
CA VAL A 178 -6.76 13.83 13.65
C VAL A 178 -7.25 15.15 13.07
N ASP A 179 -7.70 15.11 11.81
CA ASP A 179 -8.25 16.27 11.11
C ASP A 179 -9.54 16.75 11.77
N PRO A 180 -9.67 18.04 12.14
CA PRO A 180 -10.91 18.57 12.69
C PRO A 180 -12.10 18.36 11.72
N GLY A 181 -13.23 17.89 12.25
CA GLY A 181 -14.43 17.63 11.44
C GLY A 181 -14.40 16.38 10.57
N SER A 182 -13.29 15.63 10.60
CA SER A 182 -13.15 14.37 9.88
C SER A 182 -14.06 13.25 10.44
N PRO A 183 -14.28 12.15 9.70
CA PRO A 183 -14.94 10.96 10.25
C PRO A 183 -14.28 10.45 11.54
N ALA A 184 -12.95 10.47 11.62
CA ALA A 184 -12.22 10.07 12.82
C ALA A 184 -12.52 11.00 14.01
N ALA A 185 -12.53 12.33 13.81
CA ALA A 185 -12.86 13.29 14.85
C ALA A 185 -14.30 13.13 15.32
N ARG A 186 -15.27 12.93 14.41
CA ARG A 186 -16.67 12.69 14.75
C ARG A 186 -16.89 11.41 15.53
N ALA A 187 -16.12 10.36 15.23
CA ALA A 187 -16.13 9.12 16.00
C ALA A 187 -15.48 9.25 17.40
N GLY A 188 -14.83 10.38 17.68
CA GLY A 188 -14.18 10.65 18.96
C GLY A 188 -12.74 10.16 19.06
N LEU A 189 -12.09 9.82 17.94
CA LEU A 189 -10.66 9.50 17.89
C LEU A 189 -9.84 10.75 18.25
N ARG A 190 -8.75 10.57 18.99
CA ARG A 190 -7.89 11.67 19.46
C ARG A 190 -6.42 11.37 19.20
N SER A 191 -5.62 12.40 19.08
CA SER A 191 -4.17 12.27 19.07
C SER A 191 -3.70 11.58 20.36
N ARG A 192 -2.68 10.74 20.26
CA ARG A 192 -2.11 9.86 21.29
C ARG A 192 -2.99 8.67 21.71
N ASP A 193 -4.13 8.43 21.07
CA ASP A 193 -4.80 7.14 21.21
C ASP A 193 -3.90 6.04 20.64
N VAL A 194 -3.73 4.93 21.34
CA VAL A 194 -3.01 3.75 20.87
C VAL A 194 -4.00 2.78 20.26
N ILE A 195 -3.78 2.39 19.01
CA ILE A 195 -4.68 1.47 18.31
C ILE A 195 -4.30 0.04 18.69
N LEU A 196 -5.21 -0.64 19.38
CA LEU A 196 -5.06 -2.04 19.78
C LEU A 196 -5.62 -3.00 18.74
N ARG A 197 -6.75 -2.63 18.11
CA ARG A 197 -7.42 -3.43 17.09
C ARG A 197 -8.06 -2.53 16.04
N ALA A 198 -8.11 -3.02 14.80
CA ALA A 198 -8.86 -2.43 13.71
C ALA A 198 -9.63 -3.52 12.97
N ASN A 199 -10.95 -3.36 12.78
CA ASN A 199 -11.83 -4.36 12.16
C ASN A 199 -11.62 -5.77 12.75
N ASP A 200 -11.61 -5.88 14.08
CA ASP A 200 -11.39 -7.11 14.85
C ASP A 200 -9.98 -7.76 14.69
N GLN A 201 -9.08 -7.16 13.94
CA GLN A 201 -7.70 -7.60 13.83
C GLN A 201 -6.81 -6.88 14.86
N PRO A 202 -5.93 -7.60 15.58
CA PRO A 202 -4.96 -6.98 16.46
C PRO A 202 -3.95 -6.18 15.64
N ILE A 203 -3.53 -5.02 16.14
CA ILE A 203 -2.59 -4.12 15.48
C ILE A 203 -1.32 -4.07 16.33
N GLN A 204 -0.22 -4.55 15.77
CA GLN A 204 1.10 -4.57 16.39
C GLN A 204 2.17 -3.90 15.52
N SER A 205 1.83 -3.58 14.26
CA SER A 205 2.71 -2.94 13.28
C SER A 205 1.92 -2.07 12.30
N LEU A 206 2.62 -1.21 11.56
CA LEU A 206 2.00 -0.43 10.47
C LEU A 206 1.47 -1.34 9.35
N GLU A 207 2.08 -2.51 9.12
CA GLU A 207 1.59 -3.50 8.17
C GLU A 207 0.25 -4.10 8.59
N ASP A 208 0.08 -4.39 9.88
CA ASP A 208 -1.20 -4.88 10.40
C ASP A 208 -2.28 -3.82 10.24
N PHE A 209 -1.95 -2.56 10.56
CA PHE A 209 -2.85 -1.43 10.40
C PHE A 209 -3.25 -1.24 8.93
N GLU A 210 -2.30 -1.20 8.00
CA GLU A 210 -2.57 -1.09 6.58
C GLU A 210 -3.42 -2.25 6.06
N ARG A 211 -3.12 -3.47 6.50
CA ARG A 211 -3.87 -4.68 6.13
C ARG A 211 -5.31 -4.64 6.63
N ALA A 212 -5.53 -4.20 7.86
CA ALA A 212 -6.86 -4.09 8.47
C ALA A 212 -7.74 -3.03 7.79
N LEU A 213 -7.14 -2.02 7.13
CA LEU A 213 -7.83 -0.93 6.44
C LEU A 213 -8.09 -1.19 4.95
N ARG A 214 -7.77 -2.37 4.43
CA ARG A 214 -8.06 -2.69 3.02
C ARG A 214 -9.54 -2.59 2.69
N PRO A 215 -9.89 -2.11 1.49
CA PRO A 215 -11.28 -1.80 1.13
C PRO A 215 -12.15 -3.05 1.16
N GLY A 216 -13.24 -3.01 1.92
CA GLY A 216 -14.22 -4.09 2.01
C GLY A 216 -15.47 -3.74 2.80
N GLY A 217 -15.48 -2.62 3.54
CA GLY A 217 -16.60 -2.24 4.40
C GLY A 217 -16.94 -0.76 4.34
N GLY A 218 -18.19 -0.43 4.60
CA GLY A 218 -18.70 0.94 4.69
C GLY A 218 -18.32 1.68 5.99
N ALA A 219 -17.71 0.99 6.95
CA ALA A 219 -17.27 1.55 8.23
C ALA A 219 -16.01 0.82 8.71
N MET A 220 -15.23 1.47 9.56
CA MET A 220 -14.09 0.90 10.26
C MET A 220 -14.33 0.95 11.76
N THR A 221 -14.07 -0.16 12.44
CA THR A 221 -14.08 -0.20 13.91
C THR A 221 -12.66 -0.16 14.45
N LEU A 222 -12.42 0.68 15.45
CA LEU A 222 -11.17 0.75 16.17
C LEU A 222 -11.39 0.45 17.64
N LEU A 223 -10.50 -0.33 18.25
CA LEU A 223 -10.36 -0.42 19.69
C LEU A 223 -9.08 0.31 20.07
N VAL A 224 -9.20 1.37 20.85
CA VAL A 224 -8.08 2.22 21.23
C VAL A 224 -7.88 2.26 22.74
N GLU A 225 -6.63 2.34 23.16
CA GLU A 225 -6.25 2.69 24.54
C GLU A 225 -5.97 4.19 24.60
N ARG A 226 -6.59 4.84 25.58
CA ARG A 226 -6.41 6.29 25.84
C ARG A 226 -5.87 6.52 27.21
N GLY A 227 -4.79 7.30 27.32
CA GLY A 227 -4.23 7.67 28.63
C GLY A 227 -5.29 8.28 29.56
N GLY A 228 -5.40 7.72 30.76
CA GLY A 228 -6.40 8.15 31.78
C GLY A 228 -7.79 7.50 31.63
N ALA A 229 -8.08 6.72 30.62
CA ALA A 229 -9.30 5.94 30.52
C ALA A 229 -9.16 4.60 31.28
N PRO A 230 -10.20 4.15 32.02
CA PRO A 230 -10.14 2.92 32.80
C PRO A 230 -10.16 1.64 31.97
N ALA A 231 -10.57 1.73 30.71
CA ALA A 231 -10.65 0.61 29.78
C ALA A 231 -10.49 1.08 28.33
N PRO A 232 -10.15 0.17 27.39
CA PRO A 232 -10.12 0.48 25.96
C PRO A 232 -11.47 0.97 25.44
N ILE A 233 -11.43 1.88 24.46
CA ILE A 233 -12.58 2.55 23.87
C ILE A 233 -12.83 2.01 22.48
N GLY A 234 -14.04 1.50 22.22
CA GLY A 234 -14.50 1.13 20.88
C GLY A 234 -15.00 2.35 20.11
N LEU A 235 -14.51 2.55 18.89
CA LEU A 235 -14.89 3.65 18.00
C LEU A 235 -15.32 3.07 16.65
N THR A 236 -16.36 3.65 16.03
CA THR A 236 -16.78 3.31 14.66
C THR A 236 -16.63 4.54 13.77
N LEU A 237 -15.80 4.42 12.75
CA LEU A 237 -15.53 5.45 11.78
C LEU A 237 -16.32 5.11 10.50
N GLU A 238 -17.25 5.98 10.14
CA GLU A 238 -18.02 5.82 8.90
C GLU A 238 -17.28 6.46 7.72
N PHE A 239 -17.38 5.84 6.54
CA PHE A 239 -16.86 6.49 5.34
C PHE A 239 -17.66 7.76 5.05
N PRO A 240 -16.99 8.84 4.63
CA PRO A 240 -17.69 10.02 4.13
C PRO A 240 -18.56 9.58 2.94
N GLN A 241 -19.86 9.78 3.04
CA GLN A 241 -20.76 9.60 1.91
C GLN A 241 -20.38 10.64 0.86
N ARG A 242 -20.16 10.19 -0.38
CA ARG A 242 -19.86 11.06 -1.53
C ARG A 242 -21.10 11.83 -1.94
#